data_ee77041107b5fab0be9906fa9f2cced7
#
_entry.id   ee77041107b5fab0be9906fa9f2cced7
#
_cell.length_a   1.000
_cell.length_b   1.000
_cell.length_c   1.000
_cell.angle_alpha   90.00
_cell.angle_beta   90.00
_cell.angle_gamma   90.00
#
_symmetry.space_group_name_H-M   'P 1'
#
loop_
_entity.id
_entity.type
_entity.pdbx_description
1 polymer ?
#
loop_
_entity_poly.entity_id
_entity_poly.type
_entity_poly.pdbx_seq_one_letter_code
_entity_poly.pdbx_strand_id
1 'polypeptide(L)'
;MTDIRRYTLHVLRGGFVVLLFGLLLSCEVPTEAYDNPLDEEVAAEKGIDTPALVFFPDKFDGVTAGSSVSVQLYALEVPGVTGAYIQVAYDKSKVSISSVNAGDFFSASDDPVFIYEDNSDDGFLNIYTSYLGSDSSATVSGTGNMATLVLSTITAGETTINYTSESELVDAQDNPVVLNGLGEGIIDVQ
;
A
#
# COMPACT_ATOMS: atom_id res chain seq x y z
N MET A 1 -47.79 3.97 55.21
CA MET A 1 -47.68 3.05 54.05
C MET A 1 -47.27 3.82 52.77
N THR A 2 -46.77 5.04 52.87
CA THR A 2 -46.50 5.97 51.77
C THR A 2 -44.98 6.19 51.47
N ASP A 3 -44.11 5.79 52.39
CA ASP A 3 -42.65 6.08 52.21
C ASP A 3 -41.87 5.04 51.40
N ILE A 4 -42.30 3.80 51.34
CA ILE A 4 -41.60 2.74 50.60
C ILE A 4 -41.66 2.95 49.05
N ARG A 5 -42.73 3.56 48.54
CA ARG A 5 -42.89 3.81 47.11
C ARG A 5 -41.97 4.93 46.57
N ARG A 6 -41.56 5.88 47.42
CA ARG A 6 -40.63 6.95 47.04
C ARG A 6 -39.19 6.47 46.89
N TYR A 7 -38.75 5.59 47.79
CA TYR A 7 -37.36 5.03 47.74
C TYR A 7 -37.15 4.12 46.52
N THR A 8 -38.14 3.26 46.20
CA THR A 8 -38.05 2.41 44.99
C THR A 8 -38.00 3.19 43.70
N LEU A 9 -38.66 4.35 43.59
CA LEU A 9 -38.63 5.16 42.36
C LEU A 9 -37.31 5.89 42.18
N HIS A 10 -36.63 6.29 43.24
CA HIS A 10 -35.32 6.94 43.15
C HIS A 10 -34.19 5.94 42.83
N VAL A 11 -34.26 4.71 43.37
CA VAL A 11 -33.29 3.63 43.12
C VAL A 11 -33.44 3.16 41.65
N LEU A 12 -34.67 3.03 41.12
CA LEU A 12 -34.86 2.68 39.71
C LEU A 12 -34.35 3.76 38.75
N ARG A 13 -34.53 5.06 39.09
CA ARG A 13 -34.03 6.18 38.25
C ARG A 13 -32.50 6.27 38.31
N GLY A 14 -31.89 6.11 39.46
CA GLY A 14 -30.41 6.12 39.60
C GLY A 14 -29.76 4.95 38.88
N GLY A 15 -30.31 3.72 39.00
CA GLY A 15 -29.81 2.54 38.32
C GLY A 15 -29.92 2.60 36.81
N PHE A 16 -30.97 3.21 36.27
CA PHE A 16 -31.15 3.37 34.82
C PHE A 16 -30.18 4.39 34.21
N VAL A 17 -29.89 5.48 34.93
CA VAL A 17 -28.91 6.50 34.47
C VAL A 17 -27.48 5.94 34.49
N VAL A 18 -27.10 5.15 35.50
CA VAL A 18 -25.77 4.52 35.57
C VAL A 18 -25.62 3.44 34.50
N LEU A 19 -26.67 2.66 34.21
CA LEU A 19 -26.64 1.67 33.12
C LEU A 19 -26.55 2.33 31.74
N LEU A 20 -27.21 3.48 31.52
CA LEU A 20 -27.13 4.20 30.26
C LEU A 20 -25.76 4.86 30.03
N PHE A 21 -25.08 5.29 31.11
CA PHE A 21 -23.74 5.88 31.02
C PHE A 21 -22.66 4.84 30.78
N GLY A 22 -22.85 3.60 31.26
CA GLY A 22 -21.93 2.48 31.01
C GLY A 22 -21.94 1.97 29.57
N LEU A 23 -23.03 2.20 28.83
CA LEU A 23 -23.15 1.80 27.41
C LEU A 23 -22.48 2.78 26.42
N LEU A 24 -22.07 3.95 26.86
CA LEU A 24 -21.42 4.95 25.99
C LEU A 24 -19.89 4.86 25.98
N LEU A 25 -19.28 3.95 26.75
CA LEU A 25 -17.83 3.83 26.87
C LEU A 25 -17.24 2.63 26.09
N SER A 26 -18.05 1.92 25.30
CA SER A 26 -17.59 0.78 24.52
C SER A 26 -17.79 0.99 23.02
N CYS A 27 -17.17 2.02 22.49
CA CYS A 27 -16.77 2.07 21.09
C CYS A 27 -15.25 2.19 21.05
N GLU A 28 -14.56 1.09 21.31
CA GLU A 28 -13.23 0.90 20.75
C GLU A 28 -13.44 0.66 19.26
N VAL A 29 -13.14 1.66 18.47
CA VAL A 29 -12.98 1.48 17.01
C VAL A 29 -11.78 0.55 16.86
N PRO A 30 -11.91 -0.62 16.20
CA PRO A 30 -10.75 -1.48 15.95
C PRO A 30 -9.73 -0.69 15.16
N THR A 31 -8.61 -0.35 15.76
CA THR A 31 -7.49 0.36 15.11
C THR A 31 -6.87 -0.45 13.97
N GLU A 32 -7.06 -1.77 13.96
CA GLU A 32 -6.54 -2.65 12.90
C GLU A 32 -7.28 -2.55 11.54
N ALA A 33 -8.44 -1.87 11.48
CA ALA A 33 -9.23 -1.76 10.25
C ALA A 33 -8.75 -0.64 9.29
N TYR A 34 -7.77 0.17 9.68
CA TYR A 34 -7.35 1.37 8.95
C TYR A 34 -5.85 1.42 8.65
N ASP A 35 -5.13 0.31 8.73
CA ASP A 35 -3.72 0.25 8.32
C ASP A 35 -3.63 0.21 6.78
N ASN A 36 -3.78 1.38 6.17
CA ASN A 36 -3.69 1.56 4.73
C ASN A 36 -2.30 2.13 4.38
N PRO A 37 -1.40 1.34 3.76
CA PRO A 37 -0.06 1.79 3.38
C PRO A 37 -0.06 2.94 2.34
N LEU A 38 -1.21 3.27 1.76
CA LEU A 38 -1.40 4.42 0.88
C LEU A 38 -1.78 5.70 1.62
N ASP A 39 -1.95 5.64 2.95
CA ASP A 39 -2.14 6.80 3.80
C ASP A 39 -0.77 7.36 4.22
N GLU A 40 -0.56 8.66 4.00
CA GLU A 40 0.71 9.32 4.28
C GLU A 40 1.09 9.25 5.77
N GLU A 41 0.10 9.37 6.68
CA GLU A 41 0.34 9.28 8.13
C GLU A 41 0.75 7.86 8.51
N VAL A 42 0.10 6.83 7.96
CA VAL A 42 0.43 5.41 8.17
C VAL A 42 1.81 5.08 7.60
N ALA A 43 2.14 5.59 6.40
CA ALA A 43 3.46 5.42 5.80
C ALA A 43 4.56 6.04 6.67
N ALA A 44 4.33 7.26 7.18
CA ALA A 44 5.27 7.95 8.07
C ALA A 44 5.48 7.22 9.41
N GLU A 45 4.44 6.60 9.99
CA GLU A 45 4.56 5.74 11.18
C GLU A 45 5.45 4.50 10.93
N LYS A 46 5.49 4.00 9.68
CA LYS A 46 6.38 2.92 9.23
C LYS A 46 7.77 3.42 8.81
N GLY A 47 8.05 4.72 8.93
CA GLY A 47 9.32 5.35 8.55
C GLY A 47 9.46 5.57 7.04
N ILE A 48 8.36 5.65 6.31
CA ILE A 48 8.32 5.91 4.88
C ILE A 48 7.86 7.36 4.68
N ASP A 49 8.80 8.26 4.44
CA ASP A 49 8.53 9.67 4.16
C ASP A 49 8.20 9.86 2.66
N THR A 50 7.23 10.72 2.36
CA THR A 50 6.85 11.07 0.97
C THR A 50 7.77 12.13 0.36
N PRO A 51 7.95 12.15 -0.97
CA PRO A 51 7.45 11.21 -1.99
C PRO A 51 8.06 9.81 -1.85
N ALA A 52 7.26 8.75 -2.07
CA ALA A 52 7.70 7.39 -1.84
C ALA A 52 7.17 6.40 -2.90
N LEU A 53 7.78 5.20 -2.93
CA LEU A 53 7.22 4.01 -3.56
C LEU A 53 6.79 3.02 -2.48
N VAL A 54 5.57 2.52 -2.56
CA VAL A 54 5.00 1.58 -1.57
C VAL A 54 4.30 0.41 -2.26
N PHE A 55 4.20 -0.72 -1.56
CA PHE A 55 3.40 -1.86 -2.01
C PHE A 55 2.00 -1.83 -1.38
N PHE A 56 0.99 -2.27 -2.14
CA PHE A 56 -0.37 -2.40 -1.66
C PHE A 56 -1.03 -3.71 -2.14
N PRO A 57 -1.51 -4.60 -1.25
CA PRO A 57 -1.18 -4.61 0.18
C PRO A 57 0.33 -4.75 0.40
N ASP A 58 0.83 -4.26 1.52
CA ASP A 58 2.23 -4.40 1.91
C ASP A 58 2.51 -5.71 2.69
N LYS A 59 1.44 -6.45 3.08
CA LYS A 59 1.56 -7.71 3.80
C LYS A 59 0.54 -8.75 3.34
N PHE A 60 1.02 -10.00 3.23
CA PHE A 60 0.22 -11.19 2.93
C PHE A 60 0.51 -12.26 3.98
N ASP A 61 -0.45 -12.54 4.85
CA ASP A 61 -0.32 -13.53 5.91
C ASP A 61 -0.95 -14.88 5.51
N GLY A 62 -0.30 -15.99 5.87
CA GLY A 62 -0.84 -17.34 5.74
C GLY A 62 -1.10 -17.79 4.30
N VAL A 63 -0.28 -17.35 3.36
CA VAL A 63 -0.38 -17.71 1.94
C VAL A 63 0.01 -19.16 1.76
N THR A 64 -0.83 -19.97 1.11
CA THR A 64 -0.48 -21.37 0.83
C THR A 64 0.63 -21.47 -0.22
N ALA A 65 1.63 -22.31 0.01
CA ALA A 65 2.69 -22.58 -0.98
C ALA A 65 2.10 -23.08 -2.31
N GLY A 66 2.58 -22.54 -3.43
CA GLY A 66 2.06 -22.80 -4.78
C GLY A 66 0.86 -21.94 -5.18
N SER A 67 0.35 -21.07 -4.29
CA SER A 67 -0.69 -20.10 -4.66
C SER A 67 -0.08 -18.79 -5.18
N SER A 68 -0.94 -17.90 -5.65
CA SER A 68 -0.52 -16.59 -6.14
C SER A 68 -1.08 -15.46 -5.28
N VAL A 69 -0.29 -14.40 -5.13
CA VAL A 69 -0.69 -13.12 -4.53
C VAL A 69 -0.62 -12.02 -5.56
N SER A 70 -1.48 -11.03 -5.43
CA SER A 70 -1.48 -9.84 -6.29
C SER A 70 -1.11 -8.63 -5.45
N VAL A 71 -0.03 -7.95 -5.82
CA VAL A 71 0.48 -6.75 -5.16
C VAL A 71 0.55 -5.61 -6.15
N GLN A 72 0.15 -4.42 -5.73
CA GLN A 72 0.22 -3.21 -6.52
C GLN A 72 1.42 -2.37 -6.08
N LEU A 73 2.09 -1.75 -7.03
CA LEU A 73 3.19 -0.83 -6.82
C LEU A 73 2.63 0.60 -6.94
N TYR A 74 2.66 1.34 -5.85
CA TYR A 74 2.16 2.70 -5.80
C TYR A 74 3.27 3.72 -5.71
N ALA A 75 3.11 4.82 -6.46
CA ALA A 75 3.73 6.09 -6.14
C ALA A 75 2.87 6.78 -5.07
N LEU A 76 3.48 7.26 -3.99
CA LEU A 76 2.79 7.92 -2.87
C LEU A 76 3.23 9.38 -2.80
N GLU A 77 2.27 10.31 -2.99
CA GLU A 77 2.45 11.76 -2.92
C GLU A 77 3.63 12.30 -3.76
N VAL A 78 3.76 11.79 -4.99
CA VAL A 78 4.84 12.22 -5.88
C VAL A 78 4.45 13.49 -6.66
N PRO A 79 5.38 14.46 -6.83
CA PRO A 79 5.15 15.66 -7.60
C PRO A 79 5.55 15.48 -9.07
N GLY A 80 4.70 15.89 -10.01
CA GLY A 80 5.06 16.22 -11.39
C GLY A 80 5.85 15.18 -12.19
N VAL A 81 5.46 13.90 -12.16
CA VAL A 81 6.16 12.78 -12.79
C VAL A 81 5.71 12.61 -14.25
N THR A 82 6.67 12.34 -15.14
CA THR A 82 6.43 11.96 -16.55
C THR A 82 6.92 10.55 -16.87
N GLY A 83 7.86 10.02 -16.09
CA GLY A 83 8.42 8.69 -16.31
C GLY A 83 8.94 8.07 -15.02
N ALA A 84 9.02 6.76 -15.02
CA ALA A 84 9.54 5.98 -13.91
C ALA A 84 10.35 4.79 -14.41
N TYR A 85 11.47 4.55 -13.76
CA TYR A 85 12.17 3.28 -13.71
C TYR A 85 12.01 2.72 -12.31
N ILE A 86 11.40 1.55 -12.18
CA ILE A 86 11.16 0.89 -10.91
C ILE A 86 11.85 -0.46 -10.94
N GLN A 87 12.74 -0.69 -9.98
CA GLN A 87 13.39 -1.98 -9.80
C GLN A 87 12.94 -2.61 -8.49
N VAL A 88 12.39 -3.83 -8.59
CA VAL A 88 11.93 -4.63 -7.45
C VAL A 88 12.85 -5.84 -7.28
N ALA A 89 13.45 -5.98 -6.10
CA ALA A 89 14.19 -7.17 -5.70
C ALA A 89 13.28 -8.19 -5.04
N TYR A 90 13.47 -9.47 -5.33
CA TYR A 90 12.73 -10.58 -4.73
C TYR A 90 13.59 -11.84 -4.58
N ASP A 91 13.23 -12.70 -3.62
CA ASP A 91 13.89 -14.01 -3.48
C ASP A 91 13.28 -15.02 -4.45
N LYS A 92 13.99 -15.30 -5.53
CA LYS A 92 13.61 -16.27 -6.58
C LYS A 92 13.45 -17.71 -6.09
N SER A 93 13.96 -18.04 -4.91
CA SER A 93 13.75 -19.35 -4.28
C SER A 93 12.41 -19.45 -3.55
N LYS A 94 11.78 -18.33 -3.28
CA LYS A 94 10.53 -18.18 -2.52
C LYS A 94 9.35 -17.80 -3.39
N VAL A 95 9.58 -16.90 -4.34
CA VAL A 95 8.54 -16.39 -5.25
C VAL A 95 9.05 -16.30 -6.68
N SER A 96 8.13 -16.33 -7.64
CA SER A 96 8.40 -16.05 -9.07
C SER A 96 7.36 -15.05 -9.59
N ILE A 97 7.76 -14.25 -10.58
CA ILE A 97 6.85 -13.32 -11.26
C ILE A 97 5.97 -14.11 -12.24
N SER A 98 4.66 -14.06 -12.05
CA SER A 98 3.68 -14.71 -12.95
C SER A 98 3.14 -13.76 -14.00
N SER A 99 2.89 -12.52 -13.64
CA SER A 99 2.51 -11.45 -14.57
C SER A 99 2.81 -10.07 -14.02
N VAL A 100 3.01 -9.12 -14.93
CA VAL A 100 3.19 -7.71 -14.64
C VAL A 100 2.25 -6.93 -15.56
N ASN A 101 1.41 -6.09 -14.98
CA ASN A 101 0.44 -5.30 -15.71
C ASN A 101 0.64 -3.81 -15.38
N ALA A 102 0.38 -2.94 -16.37
CA ALA A 102 0.38 -1.51 -16.15
C ALA A 102 -0.67 -1.12 -15.10
N GLY A 103 -0.31 -0.18 -14.24
CA GLY A 103 -1.25 0.51 -13.36
C GLY A 103 -1.96 1.67 -14.06
N ASP A 104 -2.72 2.43 -13.29
CA ASP A 104 -3.51 3.54 -13.79
C ASP A 104 -2.88 4.93 -13.58
N PHE A 105 -1.70 5.01 -12.94
CA PHE A 105 -1.05 6.28 -12.63
C PHE A 105 -0.87 7.17 -13.88
N PHE A 106 -0.47 6.57 -15.01
CA PHE A 106 -0.32 7.26 -16.28
C PHE A 106 -1.52 7.09 -17.24
N SER A 107 -2.63 6.50 -16.79
CA SER A 107 -3.78 6.18 -17.66
C SER A 107 -4.51 7.40 -18.22
N ALA A 108 -4.36 8.56 -17.59
CA ALA A 108 -4.92 9.83 -18.11
C ALA A 108 -4.14 10.37 -19.31
N SER A 109 -3.03 9.72 -19.69
CA SER A 109 -2.22 10.09 -20.84
C SER A 109 -2.77 9.52 -22.15
N ASP A 110 -2.52 10.22 -23.26
CA ASP A 110 -2.97 9.78 -24.59
C ASP A 110 -2.23 8.52 -25.08
N ASP A 111 -1.01 8.25 -24.58
CA ASP A 111 -0.15 7.14 -25.01
C ASP A 111 0.80 6.70 -23.88
N PRO A 112 0.33 5.96 -22.85
CA PRO A 112 1.21 5.46 -21.80
C PRO A 112 2.12 4.34 -22.34
N VAL A 113 3.42 4.44 -22.07
CA VAL A 113 4.39 3.38 -22.35
C VAL A 113 4.56 2.54 -21.08
N PHE A 114 4.49 1.23 -21.24
CA PHE A 114 4.74 0.29 -20.15
C PHE A 114 5.55 -0.90 -20.69
N ILE A 115 6.74 -1.09 -20.14
CA ILE A 115 7.64 -2.20 -20.50
C ILE A 115 8.20 -2.77 -19.20
N TYR A 116 8.40 -4.08 -19.15
CA TYR A 116 9.07 -4.72 -18.03
C TYR A 116 10.03 -5.81 -18.48
N GLU A 117 11.01 -6.12 -17.65
CA GLU A 117 11.97 -7.19 -17.82
C GLU A 117 12.16 -7.92 -16.47
N ASP A 118 11.87 -9.22 -16.46
CA ASP A 118 12.11 -10.08 -15.30
C ASP A 118 13.46 -10.76 -15.43
N ASN A 119 14.44 -10.27 -14.68
CA ASN A 119 15.77 -10.87 -14.53
C ASN A 119 15.74 -11.93 -13.42
N SER A 120 14.98 -12.99 -13.64
CA SER A 120 14.72 -14.04 -12.66
C SER A 120 15.99 -14.76 -12.17
N ASP A 121 17.08 -14.77 -12.98
CA ASP A 121 18.36 -15.34 -12.57
C ASP A 121 19.03 -14.54 -11.45
N ASP A 122 18.78 -13.25 -11.37
CA ASP A 122 19.34 -12.34 -10.38
C ASP A 122 18.32 -11.93 -9.30
N GLY A 123 17.02 -12.22 -9.50
CA GLY A 123 15.93 -11.88 -8.58
C GLY A 123 15.55 -10.40 -8.63
N PHE A 124 15.56 -9.80 -9.83
CA PHE A 124 15.18 -8.42 -10.07
C PHE A 124 14.11 -8.33 -11.15
N LEU A 125 13.10 -7.53 -10.90
CA LEU A 125 12.12 -7.08 -11.89
C LEU A 125 12.35 -5.61 -12.18
N ASN A 126 12.57 -5.28 -13.46
CA ASN A 126 12.68 -3.90 -13.96
C ASN A 126 11.40 -3.51 -14.66
N ILE A 127 10.84 -2.35 -14.30
CA ILE A 127 9.63 -1.78 -14.90
C ILE A 127 9.97 -0.38 -15.40
N TYR A 128 9.61 -0.10 -16.64
CA TYR A 128 9.73 1.19 -17.29
C TYR A 128 8.34 1.66 -17.66
N THR A 129 7.93 2.80 -17.15
CA THR A 129 6.64 3.39 -17.49
C THR A 129 6.78 4.88 -17.68
N SER A 130 6.08 5.42 -18.66
CA SER A 130 6.18 6.84 -18.96
C SER A 130 4.93 7.35 -19.65
N TYR A 131 4.77 8.68 -19.56
CA TYR A 131 3.80 9.46 -20.26
C TYR A 131 4.43 10.04 -21.53
N LEU A 132 3.94 9.64 -22.69
CA LEU A 132 4.31 10.25 -23.96
C LEU A 132 3.18 11.20 -24.42
N GLY A 133 3.01 12.32 -23.74
CA GLY A 133 2.02 13.33 -24.13
C GLY A 133 2.52 14.23 -25.26
N SER A 134 1.60 14.75 -26.04
CA SER A 134 1.91 15.78 -27.05
C SER A 134 2.29 17.14 -26.45
N ASP A 135 2.04 17.32 -25.15
CA ASP A 135 2.41 18.50 -24.37
C ASP A 135 3.55 18.11 -23.41
N SER A 136 4.73 18.67 -23.68
CA SER A 136 5.95 18.45 -22.89
C SER A 136 5.86 18.97 -21.45
N SER A 137 4.78 19.64 -21.07
CA SER A 137 4.51 20.12 -19.71
C SER A 137 3.51 19.24 -18.95
N ALA A 138 2.90 18.24 -19.59
CA ALA A 138 1.95 17.37 -18.92
C ALA A 138 2.68 16.40 -17.98
N THR A 139 2.31 16.44 -16.70
CA THR A 139 2.86 15.61 -15.63
C THR A 139 1.75 15.02 -14.80
N VAL A 140 2.02 13.90 -14.13
CA VAL A 140 1.11 13.28 -13.15
C VAL A 140 1.66 13.49 -11.76
N SER A 141 0.79 13.83 -10.80
CA SER A 141 1.15 14.06 -9.40
C SER A 141 0.19 13.33 -8.47
N GLY A 142 0.63 13.11 -7.25
CA GLY A 142 -0.17 12.50 -6.19
C GLY A 142 0.09 11.02 -6.00
N THR A 143 -0.92 10.30 -5.55
CA THR A 143 -0.86 8.86 -5.25
C THR A 143 -1.54 8.06 -6.35
N GLY A 144 -0.89 6.99 -6.85
CA GLY A 144 -1.49 6.13 -7.87
C GLY A 144 -0.72 4.85 -8.14
N ASN A 145 -1.43 3.89 -8.72
CA ASN A 145 -0.88 2.57 -9.06
C ASN A 145 0.00 2.65 -10.31
N MET A 146 1.30 2.33 -10.16
CA MET A 146 2.27 2.30 -11.26
C MET A 146 2.24 0.96 -12.00
N ALA A 147 2.08 -0.15 -11.27
CA ALA A 147 2.04 -1.50 -11.81
C ALA A 147 1.35 -2.47 -10.86
N THR A 148 0.81 -3.55 -11.40
CA THR A 148 0.28 -4.68 -10.62
C THR A 148 1.08 -5.94 -10.94
N LEU A 149 1.65 -6.55 -9.90
CA LEU A 149 2.39 -7.81 -9.98
C LEU A 149 1.52 -8.96 -9.51
N VAL A 150 1.60 -10.08 -10.19
CA VAL A 150 1.13 -11.37 -9.68
C VAL A 150 2.36 -12.23 -9.41
N LEU A 151 2.53 -12.60 -8.14
CA LEU A 151 3.63 -13.43 -7.67
C LEU A 151 3.09 -14.83 -7.36
N SER A 152 3.78 -15.88 -7.84
CA SER A 152 3.53 -17.25 -7.42
C SER A 152 4.50 -17.64 -6.32
N THR A 153 3.97 -18.14 -5.20
CA THR A 153 4.76 -18.64 -4.09
C THR A 153 5.34 -20.03 -4.40
N ILE A 154 6.57 -20.28 -4.02
CA ILE A 154 7.29 -21.53 -4.33
C ILE A 154 7.47 -22.39 -3.08
N THR A 155 8.04 -21.80 -2.03
CA THR A 155 8.42 -22.51 -0.80
C THR A 155 7.87 -21.81 0.43
N ALA A 156 7.52 -22.59 1.45
CA ALA A 156 7.09 -22.05 2.75
C ALA A 156 8.17 -21.20 3.44
N GLY A 157 7.74 -20.27 4.26
CA GLY A 157 8.53 -19.31 5.03
C GLY A 157 8.30 -17.88 4.57
N GLU A 158 8.70 -16.94 5.41
CA GLU A 158 8.59 -15.51 5.13
C GLU A 158 9.58 -15.10 4.03
N THR A 159 9.14 -14.18 3.17
CA THR A 159 9.96 -13.53 2.15
C THR A 159 9.52 -12.09 1.98
N THR A 160 10.41 -11.26 1.46
CA THR A 160 10.14 -9.86 1.17
C THR A 160 10.34 -9.53 -0.29
N ILE A 161 9.60 -8.53 -0.75
CA ILE A 161 9.85 -7.82 -2.00
C ILE A 161 10.20 -6.38 -1.66
N ASN A 162 11.20 -5.82 -2.32
CA ASN A 162 11.74 -4.51 -1.96
C ASN A 162 12.00 -3.67 -3.21
N TYR A 163 11.70 -2.38 -3.16
CA TYR A 163 12.27 -1.45 -4.13
C TYR A 163 13.77 -1.31 -3.89
N THR A 164 14.54 -1.17 -4.95
CA THR A 164 15.95 -0.87 -4.84
C THR A 164 16.21 0.63 -4.98
N SER A 165 17.38 1.07 -4.56
CA SER A 165 17.85 2.47 -4.72
C SER A 165 18.07 2.88 -6.18
N GLU A 166 18.01 1.92 -7.12
CA GLU A 166 18.07 2.19 -8.56
C GLU A 166 16.73 2.72 -9.10
N SER A 167 15.64 2.59 -8.31
CA SER A 167 14.33 3.11 -8.70
C SER A 167 14.36 4.64 -8.79
N GLU A 168 13.88 5.19 -9.90
CA GLU A 168 13.92 6.61 -10.22
C GLU A 168 12.61 7.05 -10.85
N LEU A 169 12.12 8.21 -10.44
CA LEU A 169 11.04 8.94 -11.11
C LEU A 169 11.62 10.20 -11.74
N VAL A 170 11.11 10.60 -12.89
CA VAL A 170 11.59 11.81 -13.59
C VAL A 170 10.45 12.78 -13.87
N ASP A 171 10.80 14.08 -13.86
CA ASP A 171 9.90 15.17 -14.22
C ASP A 171 9.92 15.43 -15.76
N ALA A 172 9.16 16.45 -16.21
CA ALA A 172 9.07 16.80 -17.61
C ALA A 172 10.38 17.38 -18.22
N GLN A 173 11.39 17.61 -17.41
CA GLN A 173 12.72 18.09 -17.82
C GLN A 173 13.80 17.01 -17.65
N ASP A 174 13.39 15.74 -17.45
CA ASP A 174 14.26 14.60 -17.17
C ASP A 174 15.10 14.77 -15.87
N ASN A 175 14.63 15.59 -14.93
CA ASN A 175 15.29 15.67 -13.63
C ASN A 175 14.71 14.59 -12.69
N PRO A 176 15.56 13.97 -11.85
CA PRO A 176 15.09 13.00 -10.87
C PRO A 176 14.18 13.66 -9.82
N VAL A 177 13.04 13.01 -9.58
CA VAL A 177 12.18 13.31 -8.44
C VAL A 177 12.74 12.58 -7.23
N VAL A 178 13.09 13.33 -6.19
CA VAL A 178 13.67 12.75 -4.97
C VAL A 178 12.64 11.86 -4.28
N LEU A 179 12.94 10.58 -4.14
CA LEU A 179 12.18 9.64 -3.33
C LEU A 179 12.76 9.66 -1.90
N ASN A 180 11.90 9.91 -0.92
CA ASN A 180 12.27 9.93 0.51
C ASN A 180 12.02 8.58 1.21
N GLY A 181 11.15 7.75 0.61
CA GLY A 181 10.78 6.44 1.15
C GLY A 181 10.68 5.35 0.10
N LEU A 182 11.13 4.14 0.45
CA LEU A 182 10.95 2.91 -0.31
C LEU A 182 10.35 1.87 0.62
N GLY A 183 9.11 1.48 0.35
CA GLY A 183 8.39 0.49 1.15
C GLY A 183 8.84 -0.94 0.88
N GLU A 184 8.47 -1.83 1.80
CA GLU A 184 8.69 -3.27 1.72
C GLU A 184 7.35 -3.99 1.62
N GLY A 185 7.29 -5.09 0.87
CA GLY A 185 6.17 -6.02 0.86
C GLY A 185 6.57 -7.35 1.51
N ILE A 186 5.75 -7.86 2.44
CA ILE A 186 6.01 -9.08 3.22
C ILE A 186 5.03 -10.17 2.79
N ILE A 187 5.53 -11.38 2.52
CA ILE A 187 4.72 -12.53 2.14
C ILE A 187 5.08 -13.70 3.08
N ASP A 188 4.14 -14.08 3.95
CA ASP A 188 4.26 -15.25 4.83
C ASP A 188 3.59 -16.46 4.19
N VAL A 189 4.40 -17.42 3.74
CA VAL A 189 3.98 -18.63 3.02
C VAL A 189 3.96 -19.82 3.97
N GLN A 190 2.84 -20.52 4.06
CA GLN A 190 2.61 -21.68 4.93
C GLN A 190 2.43 -22.98 4.15
#